data_cde216329e84c27327fcafcd6e390a31
#
_entry.id   cde216329e84c27327fcafcd6e390a31
#
_cell.length_a   1.000
_cell.length_b   1.000
_cell.length_c   1.000
_cell.angle_alpha   90.00
_cell.angle_beta   90.00
_cell.angle_gamma   90.00
#
_symmetry.space_group_name_H-M   'P 1'
#
loop_
_entity.id
_entity.type
_entity.pdbx_description
1 polymer ?
#
loop_
_entity_poly.entity_id
_entity_poly.type
_entity_poly.pdbx_seq_one_letter_code
_entity_poly.pdbx_strand_id
1 'polypeptide(L)'
;MAEIGLGIGTSHSPMLMQPAELWANHALNDQRNKELCFAPSGEILSFEEALERANPGIADLCNYDIHKKQKENTDAAILKLAETYKNYKPDIAVMIGDDQDEMMFEDNMPAFLVYWGDSIKYYPRKPNPDASEAAKASAAGYPQTELEIPVQTDLARHIIEYMIDHEFDVSHSKYLRENPGGTVGHRYPSANGEIETTRVTAPRQFGLPHAWSFVVKRVMEENLIPIVPIW
;
A
#
# COMPACT_ATOMS: atom_id res chain seq x y z
N MET A 1 30.30 -8.70 -2.92
CA MET A 1 29.67 -7.37 -2.84
C MET A 1 28.25 -7.51 -3.34
N ALA A 2 27.29 -6.88 -2.69
CA ALA A 2 25.93 -6.80 -3.21
C ALA A 2 25.91 -5.81 -4.39
N GLU A 3 25.09 -6.09 -5.39
CA GLU A 3 24.92 -5.25 -6.58
C GLU A 3 23.42 -5.03 -6.82
N ILE A 4 23.06 -3.79 -7.15
CA ILE A 4 21.70 -3.48 -7.59
C ILE A 4 21.61 -3.76 -9.09
N GLY A 5 21.00 -4.85 -9.47
CA GLY A 5 20.91 -5.27 -10.85
C GLY A 5 19.53 -5.11 -11.49
N LEU A 6 18.48 -4.86 -10.68
CA LEU A 6 17.13 -4.63 -11.17
C LEU A 6 16.37 -3.66 -10.28
N GLY A 7 15.72 -2.68 -10.90
CA GLY A 7 14.75 -1.79 -10.24
C GLY A 7 13.36 -1.97 -10.86
N ILE A 8 12.36 -2.13 -10.02
CA ILE A 8 10.94 -2.25 -10.43
C ILE A 8 10.12 -1.24 -9.63
N GLY A 9 9.30 -0.47 -10.35
CA GLY A 9 8.32 0.41 -9.74
C GLY A 9 6.90 -0.04 -10.11
N THR A 10 5.98 0.00 -9.16
CA THR A 10 4.58 -0.31 -9.38
C THR A 10 3.69 0.51 -8.46
N SER A 11 2.45 0.75 -8.88
CA SER A 11 1.39 1.20 -8.00
C SER A 11 0.79 0.00 -7.25
N HIS A 12 0.18 0.24 -6.12
CA HIS A 12 -0.60 -0.74 -5.36
C HIS A 12 -2.05 -0.31 -5.15
N SER A 13 -2.56 0.59 -6.02
CA SER A 13 -3.95 1.06 -5.96
C SER A 13 -4.95 -0.10 -5.86
N PRO A 14 -6.01 0.02 -5.04
CA PRO A 14 -7.05 -0.99 -4.91
C PRO A 14 -7.64 -1.44 -6.25
N MET A 15 -7.72 -0.54 -7.24
CA MET A 15 -8.22 -0.83 -8.57
C MET A 15 -7.40 -1.93 -9.28
N LEU A 16 -6.10 -2.05 -8.98
CA LEU A 16 -5.25 -3.10 -9.57
C LEU A 16 -5.64 -4.50 -9.12
N MET A 17 -6.29 -4.62 -7.96
CA MET A 17 -6.74 -5.89 -7.38
C MET A 17 -8.19 -6.20 -7.70
N GLN A 18 -8.94 -5.22 -8.19
CA GLN A 18 -10.38 -5.33 -8.43
C GLN A 18 -10.66 -5.58 -9.92
N PRO A 19 -11.74 -6.30 -10.25
CA PRO A 19 -12.23 -6.38 -11.62
C PRO A 19 -12.78 -5.01 -12.08
N ALA A 20 -12.74 -4.75 -13.36
CA ALA A 20 -13.12 -3.46 -13.97
C ALA A 20 -14.56 -3.04 -13.63
N GLU A 21 -15.46 -4.01 -13.42
CA GLU A 21 -16.86 -3.81 -13.05
C GLU A 21 -17.04 -3.06 -11.73
N LEU A 22 -16.06 -3.16 -10.85
CA LEU A 22 -16.10 -2.50 -9.54
C LEU A 22 -15.45 -1.11 -9.52
N TRP A 23 -14.78 -0.71 -10.62
CA TRP A 23 -14.05 0.56 -10.64
C TRP A 23 -14.96 1.78 -10.48
N ALA A 24 -16.15 1.73 -11.07
CA ALA A 24 -17.14 2.80 -10.91
C ALA A 24 -17.57 3.05 -9.44
N ASN A 25 -17.40 2.04 -8.56
CA ASN A 25 -17.72 2.19 -7.14
C ASN A 25 -16.81 3.19 -6.41
N HIS A 26 -15.59 3.41 -6.92
CA HIS A 26 -14.70 4.43 -6.35
C HIS A 26 -15.28 5.83 -6.52
N ALA A 27 -15.84 6.14 -7.69
CA ALA A 27 -16.51 7.42 -7.93
C ALA A 27 -17.69 7.66 -6.98
N LEU A 28 -18.42 6.59 -6.60
CA LEU A 28 -19.49 6.69 -5.61
C LEU A 28 -18.97 7.02 -4.20
N ASN A 29 -17.77 6.56 -3.87
CA ASN A 29 -17.13 6.91 -2.61
C ASN A 29 -16.65 8.37 -2.63
N ASP A 30 -16.06 8.81 -3.75
CA ASP A 30 -15.57 10.19 -3.91
C ASP A 30 -16.72 11.19 -3.83
N GLN A 31 -17.90 10.87 -4.35
CA GLN A 31 -19.10 11.70 -4.22
C GLN A 31 -19.54 11.92 -2.76
N ARG A 32 -19.16 11.02 -1.86
CA ARG A 32 -19.45 11.12 -0.43
C ARG A 32 -18.32 11.74 0.38
N ASN A 33 -17.15 11.84 -0.22
CA ASN A 33 -15.98 12.44 0.41
C ASN A 33 -16.10 13.97 0.34
N LYS A 34 -16.05 14.61 1.49
CA LYS A 34 -16.14 16.09 1.60
C LYS A 34 -14.76 16.75 1.56
N GLU A 35 -13.71 15.97 1.46
CA GLU A 35 -12.32 16.42 1.61
C GLU A 35 -11.47 15.84 0.49
N LEU A 36 -11.80 16.20 -0.76
CA LEU A 36 -10.97 15.83 -1.90
C LEU A 36 -9.79 16.80 -2.02
N CYS A 37 -8.58 16.27 -1.97
CA CYS A 37 -7.38 17.06 -2.18
C CYS A 37 -7.17 17.29 -3.68
N PHE A 38 -7.22 18.55 -4.10
CA PHE A 38 -7.02 18.95 -5.50
C PHE A 38 -5.53 19.20 -5.79
N ALA A 39 -4.93 18.34 -6.60
CA ALA A 39 -3.55 18.52 -7.02
C ALA A 39 -3.47 19.54 -8.20
N PRO A 40 -2.43 20.36 -8.28
CA PRO A 40 -1.26 20.43 -7.41
C PRO A 40 -1.39 21.44 -6.26
N SER A 41 -2.52 22.15 -6.12
CA SER A 41 -2.67 23.24 -5.15
C SER A 41 -2.77 22.74 -3.70
N GLY A 42 -3.22 21.51 -3.48
CA GLY A 42 -3.50 20.99 -2.14
C GLY A 42 -4.81 21.53 -1.52
N GLU A 43 -5.63 22.27 -2.30
CA GLU A 43 -6.94 22.72 -1.82
C GLU A 43 -7.84 21.53 -1.50
N ILE A 44 -8.60 21.64 -0.43
CA ILE A 44 -9.65 20.67 -0.09
C ILE A 44 -10.95 21.14 -0.72
N LEU A 45 -11.52 20.29 -1.57
CA LEU A 45 -12.73 20.58 -2.33
C LEU A 45 -13.82 19.53 -2.05
N SER A 46 -15.06 19.93 -2.19
CA SER A 46 -16.16 18.97 -2.36
C SER A 46 -16.06 18.27 -3.73
N PHE A 47 -16.79 17.17 -3.89
CA PHE A 47 -16.85 16.49 -5.19
C PHE A 47 -17.42 17.38 -6.29
N GLU A 48 -18.44 18.19 -5.99
CA GLU A 48 -19.06 19.12 -6.92
C GLU A 48 -18.05 20.18 -7.38
N GLU A 49 -17.31 20.80 -6.47
CA GLU A 49 -16.28 21.79 -6.81
C GLU A 49 -15.13 21.18 -7.62
N ALA A 50 -14.72 19.94 -7.29
CA ALA A 50 -13.70 19.23 -8.05
C ALA A 50 -14.19 18.89 -9.46
N LEU A 51 -15.48 18.50 -9.61
CA LEU A 51 -16.09 18.20 -10.89
C LEU A 51 -16.21 19.44 -11.79
N GLU A 52 -16.56 20.62 -11.23
CA GLU A 52 -16.60 21.89 -11.96
C GLU A 52 -15.24 22.29 -12.54
N ARG A 53 -14.15 21.93 -11.84
CA ARG A 53 -12.77 22.21 -12.27
C ARG A 53 -12.18 21.10 -13.15
N ALA A 54 -12.84 19.95 -13.25
CA ALA A 54 -12.37 18.83 -14.03
C ALA A 54 -12.38 19.13 -15.55
N ASN A 55 -11.48 18.47 -16.28
CA ASN A 55 -11.52 18.51 -17.73
C ASN A 55 -12.88 17.96 -18.21
N PRO A 56 -13.64 18.71 -19.01
CA PRO A 56 -14.96 18.26 -19.53
C PRO A 56 -14.95 16.90 -20.20
N GLY A 57 -13.83 16.51 -20.84
CA GLY A 57 -13.69 15.22 -21.50
C GLY A 57 -13.46 14.04 -20.54
N ILE A 58 -13.27 14.28 -19.22
CA ILE A 58 -12.97 13.19 -18.28
C ILE A 58 -14.17 12.26 -18.06
N ALA A 59 -15.39 12.80 -18.18
CA ALA A 59 -16.61 12.02 -18.03
C ALA A 59 -16.72 10.92 -19.10
N ASP A 60 -16.24 11.16 -20.31
CA ASP A 60 -16.24 10.21 -21.41
C ASP A 60 -15.31 9.02 -21.15
N LEU A 61 -14.33 9.19 -20.25
CA LEU A 61 -13.39 8.14 -19.84
C LEU A 61 -13.94 7.27 -18.70
N CYS A 62 -15.02 7.69 -18.03
CA CYS A 62 -15.61 7.00 -16.90
C CYS A 62 -16.69 6.00 -17.34
N ASN A 63 -16.34 5.05 -18.20
CA ASN A 63 -17.27 4.01 -18.65
C ASN A 63 -16.62 2.62 -18.60
N TYR A 64 -17.46 1.59 -18.58
CA TYR A 64 -17.04 0.21 -18.41
C TYR A 64 -16.08 -0.28 -19.50
N ASP A 65 -16.31 0.06 -20.77
CA ASP A 65 -15.46 -0.43 -21.86
C ASP A 65 -14.04 0.10 -21.76
N ILE A 66 -13.91 1.37 -21.36
CA ILE A 66 -12.61 1.99 -21.09
C ILE A 66 -11.96 1.37 -19.86
N HIS A 67 -12.70 1.22 -18.76
CA HIS A 67 -12.20 0.59 -17.54
C HIS A 67 -11.71 -0.84 -17.80
N LYS A 68 -12.47 -1.61 -18.57
CA LYS A 68 -12.10 -2.96 -18.96
C LYS A 68 -10.78 -2.98 -19.74
N LYS A 69 -10.65 -2.12 -20.75
CA LYS A 69 -9.42 -2.02 -21.54
C LYS A 69 -8.22 -1.58 -20.70
N GLN A 70 -8.43 -0.61 -19.78
CA GLN A 70 -7.39 -0.17 -18.86
C GLN A 70 -6.97 -1.31 -17.94
N LYS A 71 -7.93 -2.08 -17.41
CA LYS A 71 -7.64 -3.23 -16.56
C LYS A 71 -6.83 -4.30 -17.28
N GLU A 72 -7.22 -4.64 -18.51
CA GLU A 72 -6.48 -5.59 -19.35
C GLU A 72 -5.03 -5.12 -19.61
N ASN A 73 -4.83 -3.86 -19.94
CA ASN A 73 -3.50 -3.28 -20.15
C ASN A 73 -2.67 -3.29 -18.86
N THR A 74 -3.29 -2.97 -17.73
CA THR A 74 -2.62 -2.95 -16.43
C THR A 74 -2.23 -4.36 -15.98
N ASP A 75 -3.12 -5.34 -16.15
CA ASP A 75 -2.81 -6.74 -15.85
C ASP A 75 -1.66 -7.27 -16.72
N ALA A 76 -1.65 -6.94 -18.00
CA ALA A 76 -0.55 -7.29 -18.91
C ALA A 76 0.78 -6.65 -18.45
N ALA A 77 0.75 -5.39 -18.00
CA ALA A 77 1.93 -4.72 -17.47
C ALA A 77 2.44 -5.38 -16.19
N ILE A 78 1.54 -5.74 -15.25
CA ILE A 78 1.92 -6.44 -14.02
C ILE A 78 2.51 -7.82 -14.34
N LEU A 79 1.92 -8.58 -15.26
CA LEU A 79 2.48 -9.85 -15.72
C LEU A 79 3.89 -9.67 -16.30
N LYS A 80 4.13 -8.59 -17.02
CA LYS A 80 5.46 -8.28 -17.55
C LYS A 80 6.48 -7.99 -16.44
N LEU A 81 6.07 -7.30 -15.36
CA LEU A 81 6.93 -7.11 -14.19
C LEU A 81 7.24 -8.46 -13.51
N ALA A 82 6.24 -9.32 -13.34
CA ALA A 82 6.41 -10.65 -12.76
C ALA A 82 7.37 -11.52 -13.59
N GLU A 83 7.22 -11.53 -14.92
CA GLU A 83 8.14 -12.20 -15.83
C GLU A 83 9.58 -11.66 -15.71
N THR A 84 9.73 -10.34 -15.65
CA THR A 84 11.03 -9.69 -15.51
C THR A 84 11.70 -10.10 -14.21
N TYR A 85 10.97 -10.03 -13.09
CA TYR A 85 11.43 -10.49 -11.80
C TYR A 85 11.86 -11.96 -11.83
N LYS A 86 11.00 -12.84 -12.34
CA LYS A 86 11.23 -14.28 -12.44
C LYS A 86 12.45 -14.63 -13.29
N ASN A 87 12.67 -13.92 -14.38
CA ASN A 87 13.80 -14.15 -15.27
C ASN A 87 15.12 -13.62 -14.67
N TYR A 88 15.06 -12.51 -13.96
CA TYR A 88 16.25 -11.93 -13.30
C TYR A 88 16.71 -12.77 -12.12
N LYS A 89 15.80 -13.36 -11.35
CA LYS A 89 16.07 -14.22 -10.18
C LYS A 89 16.93 -13.50 -9.13
N PRO A 90 16.47 -12.41 -8.54
CA PRO A 90 17.25 -11.72 -7.51
C PRO A 90 17.41 -12.61 -6.27
N ASP A 91 18.51 -12.43 -5.55
CA ASP A 91 18.77 -13.13 -4.28
C ASP A 91 18.05 -12.44 -3.11
N ILE A 92 17.88 -11.12 -3.19
CA ILE A 92 17.29 -10.27 -2.15
C ILE A 92 16.44 -9.18 -2.82
N ALA A 93 15.35 -8.78 -2.20
CA ALA A 93 14.59 -7.62 -2.63
C ALA A 93 14.56 -6.54 -1.53
N VAL A 94 15.12 -5.35 -1.82
CA VAL A 94 14.86 -4.16 -0.99
C VAL A 94 13.54 -3.57 -1.47
N MET A 95 12.56 -3.52 -0.57
CA MET A 95 11.19 -3.11 -0.89
C MET A 95 10.87 -1.82 -0.16
N ILE A 96 10.65 -0.75 -0.92
CA ILE A 96 10.29 0.57 -0.37
C ILE A 96 8.81 0.81 -0.67
N GLY A 97 8.05 1.17 0.33
CA GLY A 97 6.62 1.46 0.21
C GLY A 97 6.18 2.47 1.26
N ASP A 98 4.92 2.87 1.17
CA ASP A 98 4.29 3.75 2.13
C ASP A 98 3.39 2.99 3.10
N ASP A 99 3.39 3.41 4.34
CA ASP A 99 2.38 2.99 5.31
C ASP A 99 1.18 3.93 5.21
N GLN A 100 0.00 3.36 5.08
CA GLN A 100 -1.24 4.13 4.99
C GLN A 100 -2.09 3.88 6.23
N ASP A 101 -1.61 4.35 7.39
CA ASP A 101 -2.24 4.13 8.69
C ASP A 101 -2.45 2.64 9.02
N GLU A 102 -1.55 1.77 8.56
CA GLU A 102 -1.62 0.35 8.89
C GLU A 102 -0.78 0.00 10.11
N MET A 103 0.41 0.57 10.23
CA MET A 103 1.36 0.29 11.30
C MET A 103 1.88 1.54 11.98
N MET A 104 2.08 2.63 11.22
CA MET A 104 2.56 3.91 11.69
C MET A 104 1.40 4.89 11.74
N PHE A 105 1.27 5.59 12.86
CA PHE A 105 0.22 6.57 13.09
C PHE A 105 0.86 7.87 13.54
N GLU A 106 0.11 8.96 13.63
CA GLU A 106 0.62 10.28 14.01
C GLU A 106 1.38 10.32 15.34
N ASP A 107 1.13 9.34 16.22
CA ASP A 107 1.88 9.17 17.48
C ASP A 107 3.31 8.65 17.26
N ASN A 108 3.60 8.06 16.12
CA ASN A 108 4.92 7.51 15.80
C ASN A 108 5.09 7.34 14.27
N MET A 109 5.21 8.45 13.57
CA MET A 109 5.35 8.49 12.11
C MET A 109 6.76 8.98 11.72
N PRO A 110 7.72 8.07 11.56
CA PRO A 110 9.08 8.45 11.17
C PRO A 110 9.15 8.82 9.68
N ALA A 111 10.19 9.55 9.28
CA ALA A 111 10.45 9.83 7.87
C ALA A 111 10.80 8.57 7.08
N PHE A 112 11.57 7.67 7.70
CA PHE A 112 11.91 6.34 7.19
C PHE A 112 11.93 5.34 8.34
N LEU A 113 11.47 4.12 8.09
CA LEU A 113 11.63 3.00 9.02
C LEU A 113 12.15 1.78 8.27
N VAL A 114 13.24 1.20 8.77
CA VAL A 114 13.79 -0.05 8.24
C VAL A 114 13.50 -1.19 9.22
N TYR A 115 12.84 -2.24 8.75
CA TYR A 115 12.61 -3.44 9.55
C TYR A 115 13.76 -4.42 9.39
N TRP A 116 14.28 -4.92 10.53
CA TRP A 116 15.44 -5.81 10.59
C TRP A 116 15.22 -7.03 11.50
N GLY A 117 13.97 -7.46 11.68
CA GLY A 117 13.68 -8.76 12.29
C GLY A 117 14.16 -9.92 11.42
N ASP A 118 14.05 -11.15 11.91
CA ASP A 118 14.49 -12.33 11.17
C ASP A 118 13.53 -12.69 10.04
N SER A 119 12.24 -12.41 10.24
CA SER A 119 11.17 -12.63 9.27
C SER A 119 10.02 -11.65 9.49
N ILE A 120 9.14 -11.54 8.51
CA ILE A 120 7.90 -10.78 8.63
C ILE A 120 6.71 -11.66 8.25
N LYS A 121 5.66 -11.60 9.07
CA LYS A 121 4.42 -12.34 8.81
C LYS A 121 3.65 -11.71 7.67
N TYR A 122 3.00 -12.54 6.86
CA TYR A 122 2.10 -12.13 5.80
C TYR A 122 0.76 -12.85 6.01
N TYR A 123 -0.20 -12.10 6.54
CA TYR A 123 -1.48 -12.65 6.98
C TYR A 123 -2.54 -12.61 5.89
N PRO A 124 -3.40 -13.64 5.80
CA PRO A 124 -4.59 -13.58 4.97
C PRO A 124 -5.55 -12.50 5.50
N ARG A 125 -6.09 -11.70 4.59
CA ARG A 125 -7.14 -10.73 4.93
C ARG A 125 -8.50 -11.35 4.66
N LYS A 126 -9.27 -11.58 5.72
CA LYS A 126 -10.66 -12.05 5.62
C LYS A 126 -11.57 -10.83 5.64
N PRO A 127 -12.23 -10.49 4.52
CA PRO A 127 -13.18 -9.39 4.52
C PRO A 127 -14.38 -9.74 5.39
N ASN A 128 -14.97 -8.72 6.02
CA ASN A 128 -16.27 -8.88 6.66
C ASN A 128 -17.28 -9.40 5.62
N PRO A 129 -18.12 -10.41 5.93
CA PRO A 129 -19.20 -10.88 5.04
C PRO A 129 -20.08 -9.77 4.50
N ASP A 130 -20.34 -8.74 5.31
CA ASP A 130 -21.14 -7.57 4.95
C ASP A 130 -20.37 -6.45 4.26
N ALA A 131 -19.06 -6.65 4.00
CA ALA A 131 -18.26 -5.68 3.28
C ALA A 131 -18.71 -5.52 1.82
N SER A 132 -18.41 -4.35 1.24
CA SER A 132 -18.66 -4.12 -0.19
C SER A 132 -17.91 -5.12 -1.06
N GLU A 133 -18.41 -5.39 -2.26
CA GLU A 133 -17.73 -6.27 -3.22
C GLU A 133 -16.31 -5.75 -3.57
N ALA A 134 -16.12 -4.43 -3.58
CA ALA A 134 -14.80 -3.83 -3.76
C ALA A 134 -13.83 -4.18 -2.63
N ALA A 135 -14.28 -4.15 -1.38
CA ALA A 135 -13.47 -4.55 -0.23
C ALA A 135 -13.16 -6.05 -0.22
N LYS A 136 -14.12 -6.89 -0.61
CA LYS A 136 -13.91 -8.34 -0.78
C LYS A 136 -12.89 -8.64 -1.88
N ALA A 137 -12.99 -7.94 -3.01
CA ALA A 137 -12.04 -8.09 -4.11
C ALA A 137 -10.62 -7.64 -3.72
N SER A 138 -10.49 -6.56 -2.94
CA SER A 138 -9.19 -6.09 -2.43
C SER A 138 -8.52 -7.12 -1.52
N ALA A 139 -9.29 -7.94 -0.80
CA ALA A 139 -8.75 -9.02 0.02
C ALA A 139 -8.04 -10.11 -0.80
N ALA A 140 -8.34 -10.22 -2.09
CA ALA A 140 -7.62 -11.14 -2.99
C ALA A 140 -6.14 -10.78 -3.19
N GLY A 141 -5.73 -9.55 -2.83
CA GLY A 141 -4.32 -9.12 -2.81
C GLY A 141 -3.49 -9.71 -1.69
N TYR A 142 -4.10 -10.47 -0.78
CA TYR A 142 -3.44 -11.09 0.36
C TYR A 142 -3.35 -12.62 0.17
N PRO A 143 -2.47 -13.31 0.92
CA PRO A 143 -2.34 -14.76 0.82
C PRO A 143 -3.61 -15.46 1.34
N GLN A 144 -3.81 -16.70 0.92
CA GLN A 144 -4.92 -17.51 1.41
C GLN A 144 -4.64 -18.12 2.80
N THR A 145 -3.37 -18.33 3.10
CA THR A 145 -2.87 -18.84 4.38
C THR A 145 -1.78 -17.91 4.90
N GLU A 146 -1.51 -17.98 6.20
CA GLU A 146 -0.38 -17.29 6.79
C GLU A 146 0.93 -17.76 6.14
N LEU A 147 1.75 -16.80 5.72
CA LEU A 147 3.09 -17.03 5.22
C LEU A 147 4.08 -16.28 6.11
N GLU A 148 5.33 -16.71 6.06
CA GLU A 148 6.43 -16.05 6.74
C GLU A 148 7.53 -15.75 5.72
N ILE A 149 7.83 -14.46 5.55
CA ILE A 149 8.78 -13.98 4.55
C ILE A 149 10.10 -13.73 5.27
N PRO A 150 11.20 -14.36 4.86
CA PRO A 150 12.50 -14.12 5.45
C PRO A 150 12.96 -12.68 5.22
N VAL A 151 13.62 -12.09 6.21
CA VAL A 151 14.22 -10.76 6.10
C VAL A 151 15.73 -10.89 6.04
N GLN A 152 16.37 -10.14 5.14
CA GLN A 152 17.83 -10.08 5.10
C GLN A 152 18.34 -9.12 6.17
N THR A 153 18.40 -9.61 7.39
CA THR A 153 18.68 -8.86 8.62
C THR A 153 20.01 -8.12 8.57
N ASP A 154 21.07 -8.75 8.06
CA ASP A 154 22.40 -8.13 8.01
C ASP A 154 22.43 -6.97 7.02
N LEU A 155 21.77 -7.12 5.85
CA LEU A 155 21.64 -6.02 4.89
C LEU A 155 20.78 -4.89 5.45
N ALA A 156 19.67 -5.21 6.12
CA ALA A 156 18.80 -4.23 6.77
C ALA A 156 19.59 -3.40 7.82
N ARG A 157 20.37 -4.06 8.67
CA ARG A 157 21.23 -3.40 9.64
C ARG A 157 22.28 -2.52 8.98
N HIS A 158 22.92 -3.02 7.93
CA HIS A 158 23.91 -2.23 7.18
C HIS A 158 23.27 -0.96 6.58
N ILE A 159 22.05 -1.06 6.04
CA ILE A 159 21.32 0.11 5.52
C ILE A 159 21.04 1.10 6.65
N ILE A 160 20.56 0.65 7.83
CA ILE A 160 20.32 1.51 8.98
C ILE A 160 21.59 2.23 9.40
N GLU A 161 22.69 1.50 9.60
CA GLU A 161 23.98 2.05 10.01
C GLU A 161 24.48 3.08 8.99
N TYR A 162 24.39 2.75 7.69
CA TYR A 162 24.78 3.66 6.62
C TYR A 162 23.94 4.95 6.62
N MET A 163 22.62 4.84 6.77
CA MET A 163 21.74 6.00 6.80
C MET A 163 22.04 6.90 8.00
N ILE A 164 22.25 6.33 9.18
CA ILE A 164 22.60 7.08 10.38
C ILE A 164 23.96 7.79 10.21
N ASP A 165 24.97 7.11 9.69
CA ASP A 165 26.29 7.68 9.44
C ASP A 165 26.26 8.81 8.39
N HIS A 166 25.23 8.86 7.56
CA HIS A 166 25.02 9.91 6.55
C HIS A 166 23.93 10.91 6.92
N GLU A 167 23.62 11.01 8.20
CA GLU A 167 22.72 12.02 8.78
C GLU A 167 21.25 11.93 8.29
N PHE A 168 20.80 10.76 7.83
CA PHE A 168 19.39 10.53 7.57
C PHE A 168 18.61 10.32 8.87
N ASP A 169 17.44 10.92 8.95
CA ASP A 169 16.48 10.66 10.03
C ASP A 169 15.79 9.33 9.77
N VAL A 170 16.30 8.26 10.38
CA VAL A 170 15.81 6.90 10.20
C VAL A 170 15.43 6.26 11.52
N SER A 171 14.25 5.68 11.56
CA SER A 171 13.83 4.76 12.59
C SER A 171 14.10 3.33 12.19
N HIS A 172 14.16 2.44 13.16
CA HIS A 172 14.27 1.01 12.87
C HIS A 172 13.42 0.17 13.82
N SER A 173 12.98 -0.98 13.34
CA SER A 173 12.18 -1.91 14.13
C SER A 173 12.66 -3.34 13.94
N LYS A 174 12.77 -4.08 15.04
CA LYS A 174 13.02 -5.53 15.03
C LYS A 174 11.75 -6.35 15.21
N TYR A 175 10.72 -5.74 15.77
CA TYR A 175 9.45 -6.39 16.08
C TYR A 175 8.30 -5.54 15.60
N LEU A 176 7.30 -6.18 15.06
CA LEU A 176 6.02 -5.54 14.80
C LEU A 176 5.12 -5.75 16.01
N ARG A 177 4.67 -4.66 16.61
CA ARG A 177 3.76 -4.73 17.76
C ARG A 177 2.34 -5.06 17.30
N GLU A 178 1.63 -5.87 18.06
CA GLU A 178 0.19 -6.02 17.89
C GLU A 178 -0.52 -4.73 18.32
N ASN A 179 -1.51 -4.32 17.54
CA ASN A 179 -2.38 -3.22 17.93
C ASN A 179 -3.51 -3.78 18.79
N PRO A 180 -3.58 -3.43 20.09
CA PRO A 180 -4.61 -3.93 20.99
C PRO A 180 -6.01 -3.38 20.69
N GLY A 181 -6.15 -2.52 19.69
CA GLY A 181 -7.34 -1.72 19.45
C GLY A 181 -7.34 -0.43 20.26
N GLY A 182 -8.32 0.42 20.04
CA GLY A 182 -8.46 1.70 20.74
C GLY A 182 -8.38 2.90 19.80
N THR A 183 -8.10 4.06 20.38
CA THR A 183 -7.91 5.30 19.60
C THR A 183 -6.44 5.41 19.23
N VAL A 184 -6.16 5.51 17.96
CA VAL A 184 -4.82 5.70 17.40
C VAL A 184 -4.81 6.91 16.50
N GLY A 185 -3.96 7.86 16.81
CA GLY A 185 -3.68 9.04 16.01
C GLY A 185 -4.88 9.94 15.71
N HIS A 186 -4.57 11.03 15.09
CA HIS A 186 -5.54 11.92 14.49
C HIS A 186 -5.38 11.81 12.97
N ARG A 187 -6.47 11.59 12.26
CA ARG A 187 -6.52 11.93 10.86
C ARG A 187 -6.68 13.45 10.74
N TYR A 188 -6.40 13.98 9.58
CA TYR A 188 -6.45 15.39 9.25
C TYR A 188 -7.62 16.14 9.91
N PRO A 189 -7.44 17.41 10.30
CA PRO A 189 -8.56 18.23 10.74
C PRO A 189 -9.62 18.24 9.64
N SER A 190 -10.86 17.95 10.01
CA SER A 190 -11.99 18.06 9.10
C SER A 190 -12.16 19.52 8.63
N ALA A 191 -12.91 19.73 7.55
CA ALA A 191 -13.15 21.07 7.00
C ALA A 191 -13.73 22.07 8.02
N ASN A 192 -14.35 21.60 9.10
CA ASN A 192 -14.81 22.40 10.23
C ASN A 192 -13.78 22.55 11.36
N GLY A 193 -12.56 22.04 11.19
CA GLY A 193 -11.48 22.12 12.18
C GLY A 193 -11.58 21.11 13.32
N GLU A 194 -12.53 20.20 13.28
CA GLU A 194 -12.61 19.10 14.26
C GLU A 194 -11.59 18.02 13.92
N ILE A 195 -10.89 17.55 14.93
CA ILE A 195 -9.91 16.48 14.80
C ILE A 195 -10.64 15.14 14.93
N GLU A 196 -10.73 14.39 13.86
CA GLU A 196 -11.26 13.04 13.88
C GLU A 196 -10.19 12.05 14.38
N THR A 197 -10.49 11.38 15.47
CA THR A 197 -9.64 10.28 15.96
C THR A 197 -9.96 8.98 15.23
N THR A 198 -8.95 8.37 14.64
CA THR A 198 -9.09 7.03 14.07
C THR A 198 -9.24 6.01 15.20
N ARG A 199 -10.35 5.29 15.22
CA ARG A 199 -10.56 4.17 16.14
C ARG A 199 -10.21 2.86 15.45
N VAL A 200 -9.24 2.17 16.00
CA VAL A 200 -9.02 0.76 15.69
C VAL A 200 -9.90 -0.05 16.64
N THR A 201 -11.02 -0.55 16.13
CA THR A 201 -12.05 -1.19 16.94
C THR A 201 -11.76 -2.65 17.26
N ALA A 202 -10.80 -3.27 16.56
CA ALA A 202 -10.40 -4.65 16.79
C ALA A 202 -8.88 -4.78 16.83
N PRO A 203 -8.33 -5.71 17.62
CA PRO A 203 -6.92 -6.06 17.54
C PRO A 203 -6.54 -6.44 16.13
N ARG A 204 -5.42 -5.94 15.65
CA ARG A 204 -4.86 -6.30 14.34
C ARG A 204 -3.57 -7.07 14.54
N GLN A 205 -3.43 -8.15 13.83
CA GLN A 205 -2.13 -8.79 13.66
C GLN A 205 -1.36 -7.99 12.63
N PHE A 206 -0.21 -7.45 13.04
CA PHE A 206 0.66 -6.74 12.13
C PHE A 206 1.56 -7.72 11.40
N GLY A 207 1.54 -7.56 10.12
CA GLY A 207 2.41 -8.24 9.20
C GLY A 207 2.80 -7.30 8.08
N LEU A 208 3.08 -7.86 6.93
CA LEU A 208 3.42 -7.09 5.73
C LEU A 208 2.22 -6.22 5.31
N PRO A 209 2.36 -4.88 5.23
CA PRO A 209 1.28 -3.99 4.82
C PRO A 209 0.89 -4.16 3.35
N HIS A 210 -0.24 -3.56 2.94
CA HIS A 210 -0.81 -3.80 1.62
C HIS A 210 0.08 -3.35 0.46
N ALA A 211 0.87 -2.29 0.62
CA ALA A 211 1.78 -1.84 -0.43
C ALA A 211 2.81 -2.90 -0.80
N TRP A 212 3.43 -3.53 0.20
CA TRP A 212 4.38 -4.64 0.00
C TRP A 212 3.67 -5.92 -0.39
N SER A 213 2.49 -6.19 0.19
CA SER A 213 1.73 -7.39 -0.09
C SER A 213 1.31 -7.47 -1.56
N PHE A 214 1.01 -6.33 -2.19
CA PHE A 214 0.75 -6.26 -3.61
C PHE A 214 1.93 -6.80 -4.44
N VAL A 215 3.14 -6.35 -4.14
CA VAL A 215 4.35 -6.79 -4.84
C VAL A 215 4.58 -8.29 -4.64
N VAL A 216 4.48 -8.78 -3.39
CA VAL A 216 4.64 -10.20 -3.07
C VAL A 216 3.62 -11.05 -3.84
N LYS A 217 2.36 -10.61 -3.89
CA LYS A 217 1.28 -11.36 -4.54
C LYS A 217 1.31 -11.30 -6.05
N ARG A 218 1.58 -10.12 -6.63
CA ARG A 218 1.35 -9.87 -8.06
C ARG A 218 2.63 -9.84 -8.89
N VAL A 219 3.77 -9.52 -8.28
CA VAL A 219 5.07 -9.47 -8.97
C VAL A 219 5.93 -10.66 -8.62
N MET A 220 6.04 -10.98 -7.33
CA MET A 220 6.84 -12.13 -6.88
C MET A 220 6.09 -13.46 -7.00
N GLU A 221 4.76 -13.42 -7.21
CA GLU A 221 3.88 -14.60 -7.30
C GLU A 221 4.09 -15.56 -6.11
N GLU A 222 4.27 -15.01 -4.91
CA GLU A 222 4.56 -15.74 -3.67
C GLU A 222 5.85 -16.60 -3.74
N ASN A 223 6.72 -16.34 -4.73
CA ASN A 223 8.07 -16.89 -4.74
C ASN A 223 8.94 -16.09 -3.77
N LEU A 224 8.89 -16.49 -2.50
CA LEU A 224 9.45 -15.73 -1.38
C LEU A 224 10.98 -15.85 -1.38
N ILE A 225 11.64 -14.72 -1.52
CA ILE A 225 13.06 -14.52 -1.26
C ILE A 225 13.24 -13.61 -0.04
N PRO A 226 14.42 -13.54 0.57
CA PRO A 226 14.69 -12.59 1.64
C PRO A 226 14.43 -11.16 1.18
N ILE A 227 13.72 -10.38 2.01
CA ILE A 227 13.40 -8.98 1.73
C ILE A 227 14.06 -8.05 2.75
N VAL A 228 14.21 -6.77 2.41
CA VAL A 228 14.45 -5.68 3.36
C VAL A 228 13.29 -4.70 3.20
N PRO A 229 12.30 -4.72 4.10
CA PRO A 229 11.18 -3.80 4.03
C PRO A 229 11.58 -2.43 4.61
N ILE A 230 11.26 -1.37 3.87
CA ILE A 230 11.49 0.03 4.24
C ILE A 230 10.17 0.78 4.07
N TRP A 231 9.74 1.45 5.14
CA TRP A 231 8.57 2.33 5.20
C TRP A 231 8.95 3.78 5.02
#